data_9003d0cf1b1fbf728686e9ecb6619a93
#
_entry.id   9003d0cf1b1fbf728686e9ecb6619a93
#
_cell.length_a   1.000
_cell.length_b   1.000
_cell.length_c   1.000
_cell.angle_alpha   90.00
_cell.angle_beta   90.00
_cell.angle_gamma   90.00
#
_symmetry.space_group_name_H-M   'P 1'
#
loop_
_entity.id
_entity.type
_entity.pdbx_description
1 polymer ?
#
loop_
_entity_poly.entity_id
_entity_poly.type
_entity_poly.pdbx_seq_one_letter_code
_entity_poly.pdbx_strand_id
1 'polypeptide(L)'
;MNEATPKTLVLEDGSTFEGFQFGAGEFAYGEVVFNTSMTGYQEILTDPSYAGQIVVSTYPIIGNYGINEKDFESNKIQVSGFVVREYCDFPSHNYSTENVDMFLRSYSVSGLTGIDTRALTKKIRTSGVMMGAIVNSGEVGEIKRRFPKLPKYDSVDYVSKVTTRNQYNFASKTSAENSKHLTVVVDDYGVKRNILRILESKGCHVVVTPANSAPEDLLRLNPDAIVISPGPGDPQLLQYLIDKTKHLIGKLPILGICLGNQILGCALGGKTFKLPFGHRGGNHPVKDLVSGKVYITAQNHGYALDPDTLPSGLDVTHINLNDGTVEGIKHNELPIMGIQFHSEASPGPLDNEYLFDKFLKLVKNKKIE
;
A
#
# COMPACT_ATOMS: atom_id res chain seq x y z
N MET A 1 2.54 20.64 -31.99
CA MET A 1 1.59 19.96 -31.09
C MET A 1 1.63 18.51 -31.48
N ASN A 2 2.14 17.61 -30.62
CA ASN A 2 2.01 16.17 -30.89
C ASN A 2 0.53 15.83 -30.88
N GLU A 3 0.05 15.17 -31.91
CA GLU A 3 -1.34 14.66 -31.92
C GLU A 3 -1.52 13.73 -30.74
N ALA A 4 -2.55 14.01 -29.94
CA ALA A 4 -2.83 13.21 -28.75
C ALA A 4 -3.22 11.78 -29.18
N THR A 5 -2.45 10.77 -28.79
CA THR A 5 -2.68 9.37 -29.18
C THR A 5 -3.93 8.84 -28.46
N PRO A 6 -4.99 8.42 -29.19
CA PRO A 6 -6.19 7.87 -28.59
C PRO A 6 -5.93 6.54 -27.88
N LYS A 7 -6.37 6.43 -26.63
CA LYS A 7 -6.31 5.22 -25.80
C LYS A 7 -7.65 4.94 -25.15
N THR A 8 -7.89 3.70 -24.83
CA THR A 8 -9.13 3.27 -24.19
C THR A 8 -8.82 2.40 -22.97
N LEU A 9 -9.41 2.73 -21.82
CA LEU A 9 -9.54 1.79 -20.72
C LEU A 9 -10.72 0.87 -20.99
N VAL A 10 -10.46 -0.43 -21.03
CA VAL A 10 -11.47 -1.48 -21.19
C VAL A 10 -11.56 -2.24 -19.88
N LEU A 11 -12.75 -2.35 -19.31
CA LEU A 11 -13.01 -3.16 -18.10
C LEU A 11 -13.43 -4.58 -18.50
N GLU A 12 -13.25 -5.54 -17.61
CA GLU A 12 -13.57 -6.95 -17.89
C GLU A 12 -15.07 -7.20 -18.14
N ASP A 13 -15.94 -6.32 -17.64
CA ASP A 13 -17.40 -6.38 -17.93
C ASP A 13 -17.75 -5.84 -19.33
N GLY A 14 -16.74 -5.41 -20.11
CA GLY A 14 -16.89 -4.87 -21.45
C GLY A 14 -17.11 -3.38 -21.52
N SER A 15 -17.22 -2.67 -20.40
CA SER A 15 -17.31 -1.19 -20.37
C SER A 15 -16.02 -0.55 -20.88
N THR A 16 -16.13 0.58 -21.55
CA THR A 16 -15.01 1.32 -22.12
C THR A 16 -15.04 2.78 -21.72
N PHE A 17 -13.84 3.35 -21.55
CA PHE A 17 -13.63 4.76 -21.26
C PHE A 17 -12.55 5.26 -22.22
N GLU A 18 -12.94 6.12 -23.15
CA GLU A 18 -12.04 6.67 -24.17
C GLU A 18 -11.33 7.91 -23.65
N GLY A 19 -10.08 8.08 -24.02
CA GLY A 19 -9.24 9.20 -23.64
C GLY A 19 -7.97 9.26 -24.48
N PHE A 20 -6.93 9.86 -23.91
CA PHE A 20 -5.66 10.08 -24.58
C PHE A 20 -4.50 9.57 -23.74
N GLN A 21 -3.45 9.14 -24.43
CA GLN A 21 -2.22 8.71 -23.78
C GLN A 21 -1.49 9.89 -23.12
N PHE A 22 -1.03 9.66 -21.90
CA PHE A 22 0.11 10.34 -21.30
C PHE A 22 1.03 9.28 -20.68
N GLY A 23 2.28 9.64 -20.33
CA GLY A 23 3.27 8.61 -20.01
C GLY A 23 3.71 7.83 -21.23
N ALA A 24 4.20 6.61 -21.01
CA ALA A 24 4.66 5.70 -22.05
C ALA A 24 4.07 4.30 -21.83
N GLY A 25 4.25 3.43 -22.81
CA GLY A 25 3.72 2.06 -22.75
C GLY A 25 2.47 1.90 -23.61
N GLU A 26 2.47 0.84 -24.41
CA GLU A 26 1.38 0.54 -25.33
C GLU A 26 0.22 -0.17 -24.63
N PHE A 27 0.51 -0.88 -23.55
CA PHE A 27 -0.42 -1.75 -22.85
C PHE A 27 -0.22 -1.65 -21.34
N ALA A 28 -1.33 -1.59 -20.59
CA ALA A 28 -1.34 -1.84 -19.14
C ALA A 28 -2.49 -2.80 -18.80
N TYR A 29 -2.26 -3.65 -17.82
CA TYR A 29 -3.27 -4.60 -17.31
C TYR A 29 -3.18 -4.69 -15.80
N GLY A 30 -4.32 -4.66 -15.12
CA GLY A 30 -4.38 -4.74 -13.68
C GLY A 30 -5.80 -4.60 -13.13
N GLU A 31 -5.94 -4.80 -11.83
CA GLU A 31 -7.19 -4.49 -11.12
C GLU A 31 -7.40 -2.97 -11.11
N VAL A 32 -8.54 -2.50 -11.58
CA VAL A 32 -8.83 -1.07 -11.64
C VAL A 32 -9.39 -0.62 -10.29
N VAL A 33 -8.65 0.28 -9.66
CA VAL A 33 -8.97 0.82 -8.33
C VAL A 33 -8.98 2.34 -8.38
N PHE A 34 -9.70 3.01 -7.47
CA PHE A 34 -9.68 4.46 -7.38
C PHE A 34 -9.11 4.93 -6.04
N ASN A 35 -8.45 6.08 -6.06
CA ASN A 35 -7.96 6.76 -4.85
C ASN A 35 -8.59 8.15 -4.74
N THR A 36 -9.06 8.50 -3.52
CA THR A 36 -9.77 9.75 -3.23
C THR A 36 -8.89 10.86 -2.65
N SER A 37 -7.58 10.64 -2.54
CA SER A 37 -6.65 11.66 -2.07
C SER A 37 -6.58 12.84 -3.03
N MET A 38 -6.51 14.07 -2.50
CA MET A 38 -6.38 15.29 -3.29
C MET A 38 -4.93 15.60 -3.67
N THR A 39 -3.97 15.03 -2.91
CA THR A 39 -2.52 15.21 -3.06
C THR A 39 -1.82 13.87 -2.89
N GLY A 40 -0.52 13.79 -3.15
CA GLY A 40 0.28 12.60 -2.92
C GLY A 40 0.27 11.62 -4.08
N TYR A 41 0.08 12.10 -5.31
CA TYR A 41 0.09 11.22 -6.48
C TYR A 41 1.44 10.54 -6.71
N GLN A 42 2.56 11.16 -6.35
CA GLN A 42 3.89 10.54 -6.48
C GLN A 42 4.06 9.39 -5.48
N GLU A 43 3.64 9.60 -4.25
CA GLU A 43 3.62 8.57 -3.21
C GLU A 43 2.72 7.39 -3.63
N ILE A 44 1.52 7.67 -4.17
CA ILE A 44 0.61 6.65 -4.71
C ILE A 44 1.28 5.87 -5.85
N LEU A 45 1.93 6.57 -6.80
CA LEU A 45 2.60 5.93 -7.93
C LEU A 45 3.75 5.02 -7.51
N THR A 46 4.43 5.36 -6.43
CA THR A 46 5.61 4.64 -5.93
C THR A 46 5.36 3.72 -4.74
N ASP A 47 4.11 3.64 -4.24
CA ASP A 47 3.71 2.72 -3.18
C ASP A 47 3.62 1.27 -3.70
N PRO A 48 4.44 0.34 -3.16
CA PRO A 48 4.43 -1.06 -3.60
C PRO A 48 3.08 -1.76 -3.45
N SER A 49 2.22 -1.30 -2.55
CA SER A 49 0.89 -1.86 -2.33
C SER A 49 -0.05 -1.71 -3.54
N TYR A 50 0.29 -0.85 -4.51
CA TYR A 50 -0.44 -0.74 -5.78
C TYR A 50 0.08 -1.65 -6.90
N ALA A 51 1.04 -2.54 -6.64
CA ALA A 51 1.54 -3.44 -7.68
C ALA A 51 0.40 -4.30 -8.26
N GLY A 52 0.35 -4.38 -9.59
CA GLY A 52 -0.71 -5.10 -10.32
C GLY A 52 -2.04 -4.33 -10.46
N GLN A 53 -2.08 -3.05 -10.08
CA GLN A 53 -3.30 -2.23 -10.15
C GLN A 53 -3.15 -1.08 -11.15
N ILE A 54 -4.25 -0.74 -11.82
CA ILE A 54 -4.44 0.51 -12.57
C ILE A 54 -5.15 1.48 -11.63
N VAL A 55 -4.46 2.54 -11.25
CA VAL A 55 -4.96 3.51 -10.26
C VAL A 55 -5.67 4.66 -10.95
N VAL A 56 -6.91 4.91 -10.54
CA VAL A 56 -7.73 6.05 -10.98
C VAL A 56 -7.69 7.13 -9.92
N SER A 57 -7.13 8.28 -10.24
CA SER A 57 -7.20 9.44 -9.35
C SER A 57 -8.55 10.15 -9.48
N THR A 58 -9.28 10.31 -8.37
CA THR A 58 -10.59 10.99 -8.41
C THR A 58 -10.46 12.50 -8.41
N TYR A 59 -9.31 13.03 -7.95
CA TYR A 59 -9.05 14.47 -7.99
C TYR A 59 -8.89 14.94 -9.45
N PRO A 60 -9.51 16.06 -9.84
CA PRO A 60 -9.63 16.42 -11.26
C PRO A 60 -8.31 16.75 -11.96
N ILE A 61 -7.37 17.39 -11.27
CA ILE A 61 -6.08 17.82 -11.82
C ILE A 61 -4.95 17.17 -11.04
N ILE A 62 -4.10 16.43 -11.73
CA ILE A 62 -2.95 15.74 -11.16
C ILE A 62 -1.65 16.32 -11.75
N GLY A 63 -0.56 16.32 -10.97
CA GLY A 63 0.74 16.75 -11.45
C GLY A 63 1.07 18.22 -11.20
N ASN A 64 0.22 18.98 -10.55
CA ASN A 64 0.37 20.42 -10.36
C ASN A 64 1.58 20.87 -9.54
N TYR A 65 2.16 20.01 -8.71
CA TYR A 65 3.41 20.27 -7.97
C TYR A 65 4.62 19.44 -8.45
N GLY A 66 4.46 18.69 -9.56
CA GLY A 66 5.54 17.93 -10.20
C GLY A 66 5.97 16.70 -9.39
N ILE A 67 7.17 16.22 -9.70
CA ILE A 67 7.84 15.09 -9.07
C ILE A 67 9.08 15.60 -8.36
N ASN A 68 9.43 15.02 -7.23
CA ASN A 68 10.62 15.37 -6.45
C ASN A 68 11.28 14.14 -5.81
N GLU A 69 12.54 14.27 -5.38
CA GLU A 69 13.30 13.14 -4.83
C GLU A 69 12.84 12.68 -3.43
N LYS A 70 12.09 13.50 -2.70
CA LYS A 70 11.73 13.24 -1.29
C LYS A 70 10.50 12.34 -1.13
N ASP A 71 9.55 12.45 -2.06
CA ASP A 71 8.22 11.84 -1.94
C ASP A 71 8.14 10.44 -2.58
N PHE A 72 9.31 9.81 -2.82
CA PHE A 72 9.36 8.40 -3.24
C PHE A 72 9.11 7.47 -2.06
N GLU A 73 8.15 6.57 -2.19
CA GLU A 73 7.88 5.51 -1.23
C GLU A 73 8.58 4.18 -1.58
N SER A 74 9.10 4.06 -2.82
CA SER A 74 10.00 2.98 -3.25
C SER A 74 10.91 3.45 -4.39
N ASN A 75 11.73 2.58 -4.95
CA ASN A 75 12.75 2.95 -5.95
C ASN A 75 12.21 3.12 -7.37
N LYS A 76 10.92 2.86 -7.61
CA LYS A 76 10.31 2.89 -8.95
C LYS A 76 8.80 3.13 -8.85
N ILE A 77 8.19 3.40 -10.00
CA ILE A 77 6.73 3.32 -10.12
C ILE A 77 6.27 1.87 -9.95
N GLN A 78 5.24 1.66 -9.16
CA GLN A 78 4.72 0.33 -8.80
C GLN A 78 3.38 0.02 -9.47
N VAL A 79 2.60 1.06 -9.81
CA VAL A 79 1.31 0.89 -10.47
C VAL A 79 1.47 0.31 -11.88
N SER A 80 0.52 -0.51 -12.31
CA SER A 80 0.47 -1.04 -13.69
C SER A 80 0.05 0.01 -14.71
N GLY A 81 -0.74 1.00 -14.29
CA GLY A 81 -1.20 2.11 -15.12
C GLY A 81 -1.81 3.21 -14.27
N PHE A 82 -1.91 4.40 -14.83
CA PHE A 82 -2.44 5.56 -14.12
C PHE A 82 -3.51 6.29 -14.94
N VAL A 83 -4.65 6.56 -14.31
CA VAL A 83 -5.82 7.14 -14.97
C VAL A 83 -6.21 8.42 -14.27
N VAL A 84 -6.29 9.52 -15.02
CA VAL A 84 -6.60 10.85 -14.53
C VAL A 84 -7.62 11.55 -15.44
N ARG A 85 -8.35 12.51 -14.90
CA ARG A 85 -9.17 13.39 -15.72
C ARG A 85 -8.31 14.35 -16.55
N GLU A 86 -7.37 15.01 -15.87
CA GLU A 86 -6.46 15.99 -16.44
C GLU A 86 -5.12 15.94 -15.71
N TYR A 87 -4.02 16.15 -16.42
CA TYR A 87 -2.71 16.32 -15.81
C TYR A 87 -2.10 17.67 -16.15
N CYS A 88 -1.25 18.16 -15.27
CA CYS A 88 -0.57 19.44 -15.40
C CYS A 88 0.77 19.26 -16.12
N ASP A 89 0.92 19.88 -17.30
CA ASP A 89 2.17 19.84 -18.07
C ASP A 89 3.26 20.72 -17.47
N PHE A 90 2.87 21.77 -16.77
CA PHE A 90 3.78 22.79 -16.23
C PHE A 90 3.61 22.89 -14.70
N PRO A 91 4.19 21.96 -13.93
CA PRO A 91 4.10 21.99 -12.48
C PRO A 91 4.77 23.21 -11.88
N SER A 92 4.24 23.71 -10.76
CA SER A 92 4.78 24.88 -10.05
C SER A 92 5.05 24.52 -8.58
N HIS A 93 6.27 24.09 -8.32
CA HIS A 93 6.79 23.84 -6.96
C HIS A 93 8.31 23.90 -6.94
N ASN A 94 8.89 24.44 -5.86
CA ASN A 94 10.34 24.68 -5.74
C ASN A 94 11.21 23.40 -5.74
N TYR A 95 10.63 22.24 -5.43
CA TYR A 95 11.31 20.93 -5.47
C TYR A 95 10.98 20.11 -6.71
N SER A 96 10.15 20.64 -7.62
CA SER A 96 9.77 19.90 -8.84
C SER A 96 10.99 19.73 -9.75
N THR A 97 11.28 18.50 -10.12
CA THR A 97 12.35 18.12 -11.07
C THR A 97 11.81 17.80 -12.45
N GLU A 98 10.58 17.29 -12.51
CA GLU A 98 9.90 16.91 -13.76
C GLU A 98 8.38 16.89 -13.56
N ASN A 99 7.62 16.79 -14.66
CA ASN A 99 6.19 16.61 -14.61
C ASN A 99 5.80 15.11 -14.56
N VAL A 100 4.54 14.83 -14.27
CA VAL A 100 4.04 13.45 -14.12
C VAL A 100 4.08 12.65 -15.44
N ASP A 101 3.93 13.30 -16.61
CA ASP A 101 4.05 12.63 -17.91
C ASP A 101 5.48 12.13 -18.14
N MET A 102 6.48 12.96 -17.92
CA MET A 102 7.89 12.59 -18.04
C MET A 102 8.25 11.48 -17.06
N PHE A 103 7.74 11.56 -15.83
CA PHE A 103 7.96 10.55 -14.81
C PHE A 103 7.39 9.18 -15.22
N LEU A 104 6.15 9.11 -15.72
CA LEU A 104 5.58 7.86 -16.23
C LEU A 104 6.37 7.33 -17.44
N ARG A 105 6.84 8.22 -18.34
CA ARG A 105 7.66 7.85 -19.50
C ARG A 105 8.99 7.21 -19.10
N SER A 106 9.67 7.77 -18.09
CA SER A 106 10.98 7.27 -17.63
C SER A 106 10.90 5.83 -17.09
N TYR A 107 9.72 5.42 -16.61
CA TYR A 107 9.45 4.05 -16.13
C TYR A 107 8.62 3.20 -17.11
N SER A 108 8.35 3.70 -18.32
CA SER A 108 7.53 3.01 -19.34
C SER A 108 6.13 2.62 -18.84
N VAL A 109 5.51 3.46 -18.02
CA VAL A 109 4.16 3.25 -17.48
C VAL A 109 3.12 3.96 -18.33
N SER A 110 2.04 3.24 -18.66
CA SER A 110 0.92 3.77 -19.44
C SER A 110 0.01 4.62 -18.57
N GLY A 111 -0.24 5.84 -19.01
CA GLY A 111 -1.24 6.75 -18.46
C GLY A 111 -2.40 7.00 -19.43
N LEU A 112 -3.58 7.26 -18.87
CA LEU A 112 -4.78 7.63 -19.61
C LEU A 112 -5.39 8.91 -19.04
N THR A 113 -5.55 9.93 -19.86
CA THR A 113 -6.14 11.22 -19.49
C THR A 113 -7.37 11.54 -20.34
N GLY A 114 -8.15 12.55 -19.93
CA GLY A 114 -9.32 13.03 -20.68
C GLY A 114 -10.59 12.23 -20.46
N ILE A 115 -10.60 11.27 -19.53
CA ILE A 115 -11.78 10.44 -19.26
C ILE A 115 -12.66 11.00 -18.14
N ASP A 116 -13.91 10.56 -18.07
CA ASP A 116 -14.78 10.81 -16.93
C ASP A 116 -14.43 9.88 -15.75
N THR A 117 -13.43 10.30 -14.96
CA THR A 117 -13.00 9.57 -13.75
C THR A 117 -14.10 9.45 -12.72
N ARG A 118 -15.07 10.40 -12.67
CA ARG A 118 -16.23 10.32 -11.78
C ARG A 118 -17.18 9.19 -12.17
N ALA A 119 -17.49 9.04 -13.45
CA ALA A 119 -18.34 7.95 -13.96
C ALA A 119 -17.66 6.59 -13.70
N LEU A 120 -16.35 6.49 -13.97
CA LEU A 120 -15.54 5.29 -13.71
C LEU A 120 -15.54 4.94 -12.23
N THR A 121 -15.27 5.91 -11.34
CA THR A 121 -15.29 5.71 -9.88
C THR A 121 -16.66 5.24 -9.37
N LYS A 122 -17.76 5.85 -9.85
CA LYS A 122 -19.12 5.41 -9.50
C LYS A 122 -19.37 3.97 -9.93
N LYS A 123 -18.92 3.60 -11.13
CA LYS A 123 -19.06 2.23 -11.63
C LYS A 123 -18.32 1.23 -10.76
N ILE A 124 -17.03 1.47 -10.45
CA ILE A 124 -16.22 0.60 -9.59
C ILE A 124 -16.83 0.50 -8.19
N ARG A 125 -17.31 1.61 -7.63
CA ARG A 125 -17.94 1.61 -6.31
C ARG A 125 -19.22 0.77 -6.25
N THR A 126 -19.98 0.74 -7.34
CA THR A 126 -21.27 0.03 -7.40
C THR A 126 -21.08 -1.44 -7.77
N SER A 127 -20.18 -1.75 -8.71
CA SER A 127 -20.01 -3.11 -9.26
C SER A 127 -18.83 -3.86 -8.61
N GLY A 128 -18.06 -3.22 -7.75
CA GLY A 128 -16.81 -3.75 -7.22
C GLY A 128 -15.61 -3.45 -8.13
N VAL A 129 -14.40 -3.64 -7.56
CA VAL A 129 -13.16 -3.60 -8.36
C VAL A 129 -13.14 -4.75 -9.35
N MET A 130 -12.56 -4.51 -10.52
CA MET A 130 -12.49 -5.49 -11.59
C MET A 130 -11.22 -5.30 -12.41
N MET A 131 -10.85 -6.32 -13.17
CA MET A 131 -9.70 -6.22 -14.07
C MET A 131 -10.00 -5.24 -15.20
N GLY A 132 -8.95 -4.55 -15.64
CA GLY A 132 -9.00 -3.63 -16.76
C GLY A 132 -7.70 -3.61 -17.54
N ALA A 133 -7.77 -3.04 -18.75
CA ALA A 133 -6.61 -2.84 -19.59
C ALA A 133 -6.67 -1.46 -20.27
N ILE A 134 -5.53 -0.77 -20.33
CA ILE A 134 -5.32 0.42 -21.15
C ILE A 134 -4.70 -0.06 -22.47
N VAL A 135 -5.38 0.19 -23.59
CA VAL A 135 -4.98 -0.27 -24.92
C VAL A 135 -5.10 0.85 -25.93
N ASN A 136 -4.50 0.70 -27.11
CA ASN A 136 -4.80 1.55 -28.25
C ASN A 136 -6.28 1.39 -28.65
N SER A 137 -6.95 2.47 -29.05
CA SER A 137 -8.41 2.42 -29.31
C SER A 137 -8.81 1.40 -30.37
N GLY A 138 -7.91 1.06 -31.32
CA GLY A 138 -8.15 0.00 -32.30
C GLY A 138 -8.11 -1.43 -31.76
N GLU A 139 -7.59 -1.65 -30.54
CA GLU A 139 -7.36 -2.99 -29.95
C GLU A 139 -8.47 -3.42 -28.97
N VAL A 140 -9.51 -2.60 -28.78
CA VAL A 140 -10.61 -2.86 -27.84
C VAL A 140 -11.27 -4.23 -28.06
N GLY A 141 -11.53 -4.59 -29.32
CA GLY A 141 -12.12 -5.89 -29.65
C GLY A 141 -11.22 -7.09 -29.34
N GLU A 142 -9.91 -6.92 -29.46
CA GLU A 142 -8.93 -7.95 -29.16
C GLU A 142 -8.86 -8.18 -27.64
N ILE A 143 -8.68 -7.12 -26.86
CA ILE A 143 -8.54 -7.24 -25.39
C ILE A 143 -9.80 -7.85 -24.76
N LYS A 144 -11.01 -7.51 -25.23
CA LYS A 144 -12.26 -8.12 -24.75
C LYS A 144 -12.24 -9.65 -24.90
N ARG A 145 -11.69 -10.19 -25.99
CA ARG A 145 -11.54 -11.63 -26.22
C ARG A 145 -10.44 -12.25 -25.34
N ARG A 146 -9.46 -11.47 -24.90
CA ARG A 146 -8.32 -11.95 -24.09
C ARG A 146 -8.61 -11.99 -22.60
N PHE A 147 -9.50 -11.13 -22.06
CA PHE A 147 -9.79 -11.04 -20.63
C PHE A 147 -9.99 -12.41 -19.93
N PRO A 148 -10.78 -13.35 -20.47
CA PRO A 148 -10.99 -14.64 -19.79
C PRO A 148 -9.72 -15.50 -19.62
N LYS A 149 -8.64 -15.17 -20.37
CA LYS A 149 -7.36 -15.89 -20.35
C LYS A 149 -6.27 -15.18 -19.56
N LEU A 150 -6.53 -13.96 -19.14
CA LEU A 150 -5.56 -13.17 -18.36
C LEU A 150 -5.68 -13.48 -16.86
N PRO A 151 -4.58 -13.44 -16.10
CA PRO A 151 -4.60 -13.74 -14.68
C PRO A 151 -5.46 -12.70 -13.93
N LYS A 152 -6.23 -13.16 -12.96
CA LYS A 152 -6.93 -12.28 -12.03
C LYS A 152 -5.96 -11.72 -10.99
N TYR A 153 -6.32 -10.59 -10.37
CA TYR A 153 -5.48 -9.97 -9.33
C TYR A 153 -5.24 -10.92 -8.15
N ASP A 154 -6.28 -11.61 -7.71
CA ASP A 154 -6.28 -12.58 -6.62
C ASP A 154 -5.70 -13.97 -7.00
N SER A 155 -5.06 -14.09 -8.16
CA SER A 155 -4.33 -15.29 -8.59
C SER A 155 -2.81 -15.09 -8.67
N VAL A 156 -2.30 -13.90 -8.29
CA VAL A 156 -0.90 -13.54 -8.46
C VAL A 156 -0.28 -13.12 -7.13
N ASP A 157 0.86 -13.73 -6.77
CA ASP A 157 1.70 -13.26 -5.67
C ASP A 157 2.45 -12.00 -6.12
N TYR A 158 1.95 -10.84 -5.67
CA TYR A 158 2.60 -9.55 -5.93
C TYR A 158 3.67 -9.22 -4.89
N VAL A 159 3.66 -9.81 -3.69
CA VAL A 159 4.71 -9.61 -2.69
C VAL A 159 6.06 -10.04 -3.23
N SER A 160 6.14 -11.21 -3.89
CA SER A 160 7.37 -11.71 -4.51
C SER A 160 7.95 -10.77 -5.58
N LYS A 161 7.13 -9.87 -6.16
CA LYS A 161 7.54 -8.91 -7.21
C LYS A 161 8.04 -7.57 -6.67
N VAL A 162 7.67 -7.23 -5.42
CA VAL A 162 7.97 -5.91 -4.83
C VAL A 162 8.96 -5.97 -3.67
N THR A 163 9.07 -7.11 -2.98
CA THR A 163 10.00 -7.30 -1.88
C THR A 163 11.45 -7.03 -2.30
N THR A 164 12.28 -6.58 -1.36
CA THR A 164 13.71 -6.42 -1.61
C THR A 164 14.38 -7.75 -1.98
N ARG A 165 15.42 -7.69 -2.80
CA ARG A 165 16.19 -8.89 -3.18
C ARG A 165 17.17 -9.34 -2.10
N ASN A 166 17.73 -8.39 -1.36
CA ASN A 166 18.74 -8.63 -0.35
C ASN A 166 18.40 -7.89 0.94
N GLN A 167 18.85 -8.45 2.06
CA GLN A 167 18.85 -7.74 3.32
C GLN A 167 19.71 -6.48 3.23
N TYR A 168 19.25 -5.38 3.85
CA TYR A 168 20.03 -4.15 3.96
C TYR A 168 19.71 -3.40 5.25
N ASN A 169 20.67 -2.59 5.71
CA ASN A 169 20.44 -1.62 6.76
C ASN A 169 19.93 -0.32 6.14
N PHE A 170 18.80 0.17 6.65
CA PHE A 170 18.32 1.49 6.29
C PHE A 170 19.05 2.52 7.14
N ALA A 171 19.82 3.38 6.50
CA ALA A 171 20.47 4.50 7.13
C ALA A 171 20.15 5.77 6.33
N SER A 172 19.53 6.76 6.96
CA SER A 172 19.48 8.09 6.40
C SER A 172 20.84 8.79 6.66
N LYS A 173 21.15 9.82 5.86
CA LYS A 173 22.40 10.57 5.97
C LYS A 173 22.57 11.37 7.30
N THR A 174 21.62 11.21 8.24
CA THR A 174 21.51 12.06 9.45
C THR A 174 21.64 11.30 10.78
N SER A 175 21.95 10.00 10.79
CA SER A 175 22.05 9.24 12.05
C SER A 175 23.31 9.64 12.84
N ALA A 176 23.09 10.26 14.01
CA ALA A 176 24.15 10.55 14.98
C ALA A 176 24.59 9.26 15.68
N GLU A 177 25.86 8.95 15.62
CA GLU A 177 26.51 7.89 16.40
C GLU A 177 26.40 8.19 17.91
N ASN A 178 25.95 7.23 18.70
CA ASN A 178 25.99 7.15 20.17
C ASN A 178 24.68 7.15 20.96
N SER A 179 23.82 6.14 20.72
CA SER A 179 22.85 5.68 21.73
C SER A 179 22.58 4.19 21.57
N LYS A 180 22.18 3.49 22.65
CA LYS A 180 21.66 2.12 22.55
C LYS A 180 20.36 2.14 21.73
N HIS A 181 20.48 1.91 20.43
CA HIS A 181 19.35 1.87 19.53
C HIS A 181 18.61 0.54 19.65
N LEU A 182 17.27 0.58 19.58
CA LEU A 182 16.48 -0.64 19.36
C LEU A 182 16.75 -1.12 17.93
N THR A 183 17.06 -2.39 17.77
CA THR A 183 17.15 -3.02 16.46
C THR A 183 15.75 -3.49 16.04
N VAL A 184 15.21 -2.90 14.97
CA VAL A 184 13.92 -3.27 14.41
C VAL A 184 14.15 -3.92 13.04
N VAL A 185 13.74 -5.18 12.92
CA VAL A 185 13.70 -5.86 11.63
C VAL A 185 12.38 -5.56 10.95
N VAL A 186 12.44 -5.07 9.73
CA VAL A 186 11.28 -4.85 8.86
C VAL A 186 11.24 -5.96 7.83
N ASP A 187 10.24 -6.82 7.94
CA ASP A 187 9.97 -7.89 6.98
C ASP A 187 9.22 -7.28 5.78
N ASP A 188 9.90 -7.23 4.63
CA ASP A 188 9.49 -6.43 3.48
C ASP A 188 8.51 -7.18 2.57
N TYR A 189 7.22 -6.90 2.73
CA TYR A 189 6.16 -7.37 1.82
C TYR A 189 5.78 -6.34 0.75
N GLY A 190 6.44 -5.21 0.76
CA GLY A 190 6.19 -4.02 -0.05
C GLY A 190 6.25 -2.77 0.82
N VAL A 191 7.34 -2.60 1.56
CA VAL A 191 7.51 -1.54 2.54
C VAL A 191 7.53 -0.16 1.88
N LYS A 192 6.76 0.77 2.44
CA LYS A 192 6.85 2.18 2.14
C LYS A 192 8.05 2.79 2.86
N ARG A 193 8.84 3.57 2.12
CA ARG A 193 10.06 4.20 2.64
C ARG A 193 9.80 5.07 3.87
N ASN A 194 8.62 5.68 3.99
CA ASN A 194 8.28 6.51 5.13
C ASN A 194 8.21 5.72 6.46
N ILE A 195 7.83 4.44 6.44
CA ILE A 195 7.91 3.56 7.63
C ILE A 195 9.35 3.49 8.15
N LEU A 196 10.30 3.31 7.23
CA LEU A 196 11.72 3.20 7.57
C LEU A 196 12.26 4.53 8.12
N ARG A 197 11.86 5.66 7.49
CA ARG A 197 12.23 7.02 7.94
C ARG A 197 11.70 7.30 9.35
N ILE A 198 10.45 6.92 9.65
CA ILE A 198 9.84 7.12 10.97
C ILE A 198 10.57 6.29 12.02
N LEU A 199 10.81 5.01 11.78
CA LEU A 199 11.53 4.14 12.73
C LEU A 199 12.94 4.68 13.01
N GLU A 200 13.66 5.10 11.97
CA GLU A 200 14.99 5.68 12.12
C GLU A 200 14.95 7.01 12.88
N SER A 201 14.01 7.92 12.56
CA SER A 201 13.84 9.20 13.27
C SER A 201 13.53 9.04 14.75
N LYS A 202 12.91 7.90 15.12
CA LYS A 202 12.65 7.52 16.52
C LYS A 202 13.84 6.79 17.19
N GLY A 203 14.99 6.76 16.51
CA GLY A 203 16.25 6.22 17.03
C GLY A 203 16.36 4.71 16.93
N CYS A 204 15.70 4.06 16.00
CA CYS A 204 15.86 2.64 15.73
C CYS A 204 16.97 2.36 14.73
N HIS A 205 17.72 1.28 14.95
CA HIS A 205 18.53 0.65 13.92
C HIS A 205 17.60 -0.25 13.08
N VAL A 206 17.38 0.11 11.81
CA VAL A 206 16.39 -0.54 10.95
C VAL A 206 17.09 -1.49 9.97
N VAL A 207 16.73 -2.77 10.03
CA VAL A 207 17.21 -3.82 9.10
C VAL A 207 16.03 -4.30 8.29
N VAL A 208 16.11 -4.20 6.97
CA VAL A 208 15.05 -4.66 6.05
C VAL A 208 15.43 -6.02 5.50
N THR A 209 14.50 -6.99 5.58
CA THR A 209 14.71 -8.36 5.11
C THR A 209 13.71 -8.73 4.03
N PRO A 210 14.12 -9.56 3.03
CA PRO A 210 13.20 -10.06 2.01
C PRO A 210 12.04 -10.87 2.59
N ALA A 211 10.88 -10.83 1.94
CA ALA A 211 9.69 -11.59 2.33
C ALA A 211 9.93 -13.11 2.39
N ASN A 212 10.82 -13.63 1.57
CA ASN A 212 11.17 -15.06 1.51
C ASN A 212 12.27 -15.47 2.52
N SER A 213 12.76 -14.58 3.37
CA SER A 213 13.71 -14.93 4.44
C SER A 213 13.07 -15.92 5.43
N ALA A 214 13.84 -16.91 5.89
CA ALA A 214 13.37 -17.83 6.93
C ALA A 214 13.19 -17.09 8.28
N PRO A 215 12.25 -17.49 9.13
CA PRO A 215 12.04 -16.86 10.44
C PRO A 215 13.31 -16.89 11.30
N GLU A 216 14.13 -17.94 11.19
CA GLU A 216 15.41 -18.07 11.88
C GLU A 216 16.44 -17.03 11.44
N ASP A 217 16.40 -16.61 10.15
CA ASP A 217 17.29 -15.57 9.65
C ASP A 217 16.95 -14.21 10.27
N LEU A 218 15.65 -13.90 10.40
CA LEU A 218 15.22 -12.68 11.10
C LEU A 218 15.67 -12.70 12.56
N LEU A 219 15.51 -13.83 13.26
CA LEU A 219 15.87 -13.97 14.66
C LEU A 219 17.40 -13.91 14.90
N ARG A 220 18.23 -14.41 13.96
CA ARG A 220 19.69 -14.30 14.05
C ARG A 220 20.21 -12.87 14.05
N LEU A 221 19.43 -11.91 13.58
CA LEU A 221 19.76 -10.48 13.65
C LEU A 221 19.65 -9.91 15.07
N ASN A 222 19.20 -10.72 16.03
CA ASN A 222 18.92 -10.32 17.42
C ASN A 222 18.07 -9.04 17.52
N PRO A 223 16.91 -8.98 16.83
CA PRO A 223 16.08 -7.78 16.85
C PRO A 223 15.37 -7.62 18.20
N ASP A 224 15.09 -6.39 18.56
CA ASP A 224 14.24 -6.04 19.69
C ASP A 224 12.75 -6.13 19.33
N ALA A 225 12.43 -5.98 18.04
CA ALA A 225 11.07 -6.06 17.50
C ALA A 225 11.07 -6.37 15.99
N ILE A 226 9.92 -6.84 15.51
CA ILE A 226 9.66 -7.06 14.08
C ILE A 226 8.50 -6.16 13.63
N VAL A 227 8.66 -5.52 12.49
CA VAL A 227 7.58 -4.85 11.75
C VAL A 227 7.29 -5.67 10.50
N ILE A 228 6.08 -6.17 10.36
CA ILE A 228 5.59 -6.80 9.14
C ILE A 228 4.96 -5.69 8.28
N SER A 229 5.56 -5.43 7.14
CA SER A 229 5.24 -4.23 6.35
C SER A 229 3.90 -4.33 5.61
N PRO A 230 3.40 -3.21 5.05
CA PRO A 230 2.39 -3.22 4.00
C PRO A 230 2.84 -4.02 2.78
N GLY A 231 1.89 -4.28 1.88
CA GLY A 231 2.17 -4.93 0.61
C GLY A 231 0.91 -5.15 -0.23
N PRO A 232 1.08 -5.58 -1.50
CA PRO A 232 0.01 -5.83 -2.44
C PRO A 232 -0.52 -7.27 -2.38
N GLY A 233 -1.71 -7.48 -2.92
CA GLY A 233 -2.23 -8.81 -3.21
C GLY A 233 -3.28 -9.32 -2.22
N ASP A 234 -3.67 -10.58 -2.41
CA ASP A 234 -4.61 -11.29 -1.56
C ASP A 234 -3.84 -12.03 -0.45
N PRO A 235 -4.12 -11.75 0.85
CA PRO A 235 -3.47 -12.46 1.96
C PRO A 235 -3.62 -13.97 1.89
N GLN A 236 -4.71 -14.48 1.31
CA GLN A 236 -4.97 -15.93 1.22
C GLN A 236 -4.01 -16.67 0.27
N LEU A 237 -3.39 -15.95 -0.68
CA LEU A 237 -2.34 -16.53 -1.53
C LEU A 237 -0.98 -16.64 -0.83
N LEU A 238 -0.81 -15.96 0.30
CA LEU A 238 0.46 -15.77 0.97
C LEU A 238 0.63 -16.71 2.19
N GLN A 239 0.23 -17.97 2.04
CA GLN A 239 0.28 -18.95 3.12
C GLN A 239 1.68 -19.10 3.73
N TYR A 240 2.73 -18.99 2.90
CA TYR A 240 4.12 -19.05 3.36
C TYR A 240 4.49 -17.91 4.31
N LEU A 241 3.90 -16.69 4.15
CA LEU A 241 4.07 -15.56 5.06
C LEU A 241 3.30 -15.76 6.36
N ILE A 242 2.08 -16.31 6.25
CA ILE A 242 1.27 -16.67 7.42
C ILE A 242 2.02 -17.68 8.28
N ASP A 243 2.58 -18.73 7.68
CA ASP A 243 3.31 -19.78 8.38
C ASP A 243 4.63 -19.24 8.97
N LYS A 244 5.36 -18.40 8.23
CA LYS A 244 6.52 -17.67 8.77
C LYS A 244 6.15 -16.86 10.00
N THR A 245 5.08 -16.09 9.93
CA THR A 245 4.61 -15.23 11.04
C THR A 245 4.22 -16.04 12.27
N LYS A 246 3.58 -17.21 12.10
CA LYS A 246 3.30 -18.14 13.23
C LYS A 246 4.56 -18.53 14.00
N HIS A 247 5.69 -18.75 13.31
CA HIS A 247 6.97 -19.08 13.95
C HIS A 247 7.58 -17.91 14.73
N LEU A 248 7.20 -16.66 14.40
CA LEU A 248 7.69 -15.46 15.09
C LEU A 248 6.84 -15.05 16.27
N ILE A 249 5.55 -15.44 16.31
CA ILE A 249 4.60 -15.15 17.39
C ILE A 249 5.14 -15.68 18.72
N GLY A 250 5.09 -14.83 19.76
CA GLY A 250 5.55 -15.15 21.11
C GLY A 250 7.06 -15.04 21.34
N LYS A 251 7.85 -14.83 20.28
CA LYS A 251 9.32 -14.69 20.42
C LYS A 251 9.74 -13.24 20.64
N LEU A 252 9.08 -12.31 19.96
CA LEU A 252 9.41 -10.88 19.95
C LEU A 252 8.14 -10.02 19.85
N PRO A 253 8.21 -8.73 20.21
CA PRO A 253 7.18 -7.77 19.85
C PRO A 253 6.99 -7.67 18.34
N ILE A 254 5.74 -7.67 17.88
CA ILE A 254 5.39 -7.59 16.45
C ILE A 254 4.39 -6.47 16.21
N LEU A 255 4.67 -5.63 15.20
CA LEU A 255 3.74 -4.69 14.59
C LEU A 255 3.43 -5.13 13.17
N GLY A 256 2.16 -5.37 12.86
CA GLY A 256 1.69 -5.57 11.48
C GLY A 256 1.04 -4.31 10.93
N ILE A 257 1.41 -3.86 9.72
CA ILE A 257 0.82 -2.69 9.08
C ILE A 257 0.16 -3.12 7.75
N CYS A 258 -1.10 -2.79 7.55
CA CYS A 258 -1.91 -3.06 6.37
C CYS A 258 -1.90 -4.57 6.01
N LEU A 259 -1.23 -5.01 4.95
CA LEU A 259 -1.06 -6.44 4.66
C LEU A 259 -0.44 -7.19 5.85
N GLY A 260 0.54 -6.57 6.53
CA GLY A 260 1.16 -7.14 7.74
C GLY A 260 0.16 -7.38 8.87
N ASN A 261 -0.83 -6.49 9.05
CA ASN A 261 -1.94 -6.69 9.99
C ASN A 261 -2.81 -7.90 9.58
N GLN A 262 -3.10 -8.04 8.29
CA GLN A 262 -3.90 -9.14 7.76
C GLN A 262 -3.19 -10.50 7.93
N ILE A 263 -1.91 -10.56 7.55
CA ILE A 263 -1.07 -11.77 7.72
C ILE A 263 -0.95 -12.13 9.22
N LEU A 264 -0.75 -11.13 10.09
CA LEU A 264 -0.67 -11.32 11.53
C LEU A 264 -2.00 -11.85 12.10
N GLY A 265 -3.14 -11.28 11.71
CA GLY A 265 -4.47 -11.75 12.09
C GLY A 265 -4.73 -13.19 11.64
N CYS A 266 -4.35 -13.53 10.39
CA CYS A 266 -4.44 -14.90 9.87
C CYS A 266 -3.50 -15.87 10.61
N ALA A 267 -2.28 -15.46 10.93
CA ALA A 267 -1.34 -16.27 11.69
C ALA A 267 -1.83 -16.59 13.10
N LEU A 268 -2.62 -15.70 13.69
CA LEU A 268 -3.29 -15.88 14.98
C LEU A 268 -4.59 -16.69 14.89
N GLY A 269 -5.05 -17.03 13.70
CA GLY A 269 -6.22 -17.89 13.47
C GLY A 269 -7.47 -17.21 12.90
N GLY A 270 -7.40 -15.90 12.67
CA GLY A 270 -8.46 -15.14 11.98
C GLY A 270 -8.49 -15.40 10.48
N LYS A 271 -9.47 -14.81 9.79
CA LYS A 271 -9.63 -14.85 8.34
C LYS A 271 -9.77 -13.45 7.78
N THR A 272 -9.51 -13.31 6.48
CA THR A 272 -9.74 -12.09 5.73
C THR A 272 -10.85 -12.26 4.70
N PHE A 273 -11.47 -11.15 4.31
CA PHE A 273 -12.45 -11.10 3.22
C PHE A 273 -12.13 -9.94 2.29
N LYS A 274 -12.54 -10.06 1.02
CA LYS A 274 -12.35 -9.02 0.02
C LYS A 274 -13.45 -7.96 0.15
N LEU A 275 -13.04 -6.69 0.22
CA LEU A 275 -13.95 -5.55 0.18
C LEU A 275 -14.43 -5.30 -1.26
N PRO A 276 -15.67 -4.86 -1.48
CA PRO A 276 -16.20 -4.65 -2.84
C PRO A 276 -15.35 -3.69 -3.68
N PHE A 277 -14.86 -2.59 -3.09
CA PHE A 277 -14.01 -1.61 -3.78
C PHE A 277 -12.78 -1.20 -2.96
N GLY A 278 -12.62 -1.76 -1.75
CA GLY A 278 -11.50 -1.44 -0.86
C GLY A 278 -11.56 -0.03 -0.27
N HIS A 279 -10.59 0.26 0.60
CA HIS A 279 -10.37 1.59 1.15
C HIS A 279 -9.10 2.18 0.53
N ARG A 280 -9.23 3.30 -0.19
CA ARG A 280 -8.09 4.01 -0.81
C ARG A 280 -8.32 5.51 -0.78
N GLY A 281 -7.48 6.21 0.00
CA GLY A 281 -7.55 7.66 0.17
C GLY A 281 -7.04 8.11 1.51
N GLY A 282 -6.92 9.43 1.71
CA GLY A 282 -6.44 10.05 2.94
C GLY A 282 -7.56 10.65 3.81
N ASN A 283 -8.80 10.16 3.70
CA ASN A 283 -9.98 10.80 4.30
C ASN A 283 -10.94 9.81 4.98
N HIS A 284 -10.44 8.66 5.43
CA HIS A 284 -11.26 7.65 6.10
C HIS A 284 -11.27 7.86 7.62
N PRO A 285 -12.45 8.03 8.25
CA PRO A 285 -12.55 8.18 9.70
C PRO A 285 -12.45 6.81 10.38
N VAL A 286 -11.49 6.68 11.28
CA VAL A 286 -11.27 5.47 12.08
C VAL A 286 -11.38 5.82 13.56
N LYS A 287 -12.15 5.04 14.31
CA LYS A 287 -12.31 5.18 15.75
C LYS A 287 -11.37 4.24 16.50
N ASP A 288 -10.54 4.81 17.39
CA ASP A 288 -9.83 4.07 18.43
C ASP A 288 -10.84 3.71 19.53
N LEU A 289 -11.09 2.42 19.72
CA LEU A 289 -12.08 1.91 20.68
C LEU A 289 -11.62 2.05 22.13
N VAL A 290 -10.31 2.18 22.37
CA VAL A 290 -9.74 2.34 23.72
C VAL A 290 -9.89 3.78 24.20
N SER A 291 -9.50 4.74 23.36
CA SER A 291 -9.57 6.17 23.70
C SER A 291 -10.91 6.83 23.36
N GLY A 292 -11.71 6.21 22.49
CA GLY A 292 -12.94 6.76 21.93
C GLY A 292 -12.72 7.87 20.89
N LYS A 293 -11.47 8.23 20.58
CA LYS A 293 -11.12 9.27 19.60
C LYS A 293 -11.31 8.79 18.18
N VAL A 294 -11.61 9.73 17.29
CA VAL A 294 -11.70 9.50 15.85
C VAL A 294 -10.54 10.22 15.17
N TYR A 295 -9.86 9.50 14.30
CA TYR A 295 -8.77 10.00 13.49
C TYR A 295 -9.12 9.89 12.02
N ILE A 296 -8.62 10.81 11.21
CA ILE A 296 -8.64 10.66 9.76
C ILE A 296 -7.40 9.89 9.35
N THR A 297 -7.58 8.88 8.50
CA THR A 297 -6.51 7.92 8.18
C THR A 297 -6.24 7.84 6.68
N ALA A 298 -5.00 7.48 6.34
CA ALA A 298 -4.60 7.08 5.01
C ALA A 298 -4.86 5.57 4.84
N GLN A 299 -5.50 5.21 3.73
CA GLN A 299 -5.94 3.84 3.44
C GLN A 299 -5.49 3.40 2.05
N ASN A 300 -5.03 2.17 1.93
CA ASN A 300 -4.78 1.51 0.66
C ASN A 300 -4.84 -0.02 0.81
N HIS A 301 -6.05 -0.58 0.92
CA HIS A 301 -6.23 -2.02 1.01
C HIS A 301 -7.54 -2.48 0.36
N GLY A 302 -7.54 -3.71 -0.17
CA GLY A 302 -8.71 -4.36 -0.77
C GLY A 302 -9.30 -5.47 0.10
N TYR A 303 -8.65 -5.80 1.21
CA TYR A 303 -9.06 -6.88 2.13
C TYR A 303 -9.10 -6.34 3.56
N ALA A 304 -9.92 -6.96 4.42
CA ALA A 304 -10.01 -6.67 5.84
C ALA A 304 -10.09 -7.96 6.65
N LEU A 305 -9.71 -7.91 7.92
CA LEU A 305 -9.94 -9.02 8.87
C LEU A 305 -11.44 -9.15 9.16
N ASP A 306 -11.90 -10.39 9.18
CA ASP A 306 -13.28 -10.73 9.53
C ASP A 306 -13.40 -10.80 11.07
N PRO A 307 -14.13 -9.86 11.71
CA PRO A 307 -14.24 -9.80 13.17
C PRO A 307 -14.83 -11.08 13.78
N ASP A 308 -15.71 -11.77 13.07
CA ASP A 308 -16.39 -12.97 13.57
C ASP A 308 -15.47 -14.20 13.63
N THR A 309 -14.29 -14.11 13.00
CA THR A 309 -13.28 -15.19 12.96
C THR A 309 -12.11 -14.96 13.89
N LEU A 310 -12.03 -13.81 14.54
CA LEU A 310 -10.92 -13.50 15.42
C LEU A 310 -10.97 -14.39 16.68
N PRO A 311 -9.84 -15.03 17.06
CA PRO A 311 -9.80 -15.90 18.23
C PRO A 311 -9.93 -15.10 19.54
N SER A 312 -10.33 -15.78 20.60
CA SER A 312 -10.28 -15.25 21.96
C SER A 312 -8.83 -14.84 22.32
N GLY A 313 -8.68 -13.67 22.93
CA GLY A 313 -7.34 -13.10 23.25
C GLY A 313 -6.80 -12.15 22.20
N LEU A 314 -7.53 -11.91 21.10
CA LEU A 314 -7.24 -10.90 20.10
C LEU A 314 -8.36 -9.84 20.06
N ASP A 315 -8.07 -8.66 20.59
CA ASP A 315 -9.05 -7.58 20.67
C ASP A 315 -8.99 -6.68 19.41
N VAL A 316 -10.16 -6.28 18.94
CA VAL A 316 -10.29 -5.19 17.95
C VAL A 316 -10.04 -3.86 18.64
N THR A 317 -9.09 -3.09 18.17
CA THR A 317 -8.70 -1.79 18.76
C THR A 317 -9.20 -0.58 17.97
N HIS A 318 -9.40 -0.75 16.67
CA HIS A 318 -9.83 0.32 15.77
C HIS A 318 -10.88 -0.19 14.78
N ILE A 319 -11.85 0.65 14.45
CA ILE A 319 -12.89 0.37 13.45
C ILE A 319 -13.06 1.54 12.49
N ASN A 320 -13.33 1.23 11.23
CA ASN A 320 -13.72 2.21 10.22
C ASN A 320 -15.17 2.68 10.47
N LEU A 321 -15.39 3.98 10.50
CA LEU A 321 -16.73 4.53 10.75
C LEU A 321 -17.64 4.54 9.51
N ASN A 322 -17.09 4.28 8.31
CA ASN A 322 -17.90 4.22 7.10
C ASN A 322 -18.65 2.89 6.97
N ASP A 323 -18.04 1.78 7.40
CA ASP A 323 -18.57 0.43 7.16
C ASP A 323 -18.37 -0.56 8.32
N GLY A 324 -17.73 -0.14 9.42
CA GLY A 324 -17.50 -0.96 10.61
C GLY A 324 -16.38 -2.00 10.48
N THR A 325 -15.60 -1.99 9.42
CA THR A 325 -14.49 -2.94 9.23
C THR A 325 -13.40 -2.80 10.29
N VAL A 326 -12.71 -3.89 10.57
CA VAL A 326 -11.58 -3.94 11.53
C VAL A 326 -10.40 -3.15 10.98
N GLU A 327 -9.96 -2.15 11.74
CA GLU A 327 -8.86 -1.26 11.39
C GLU A 327 -7.64 -1.40 12.33
N GLY A 328 -7.74 -2.26 13.33
CA GLY A 328 -6.61 -2.58 14.20
C GLY A 328 -6.94 -3.68 15.18
N ILE A 329 -5.90 -4.43 15.53
CA ILE A 329 -5.97 -5.54 16.49
C ILE A 329 -4.84 -5.44 17.52
N LYS A 330 -5.03 -6.07 18.67
CA LYS A 330 -4.03 -6.20 19.72
C LYS A 330 -4.21 -7.54 20.43
N HIS A 331 -3.10 -8.25 20.69
CA HIS A 331 -3.14 -9.45 21.53
C HIS A 331 -3.13 -9.07 23.02
N ASN A 332 -3.90 -9.78 23.83
CA ASN A 332 -4.08 -9.44 25.25
C ASN A 332 -2.86 -9.77 26.13
N GLU A 333 -2.13 -10.81 25.78
CA GLU A 333 -0.99 -11.31 26.54
C GLU A 333 0.36 -11.08 25.85
N LEU A 334 0.39 -11.22 24.51
CA LEU A 334 1.62 -11.07 23.74
C LEU A 334 1.82 -9.61 23.30
N PRO A 335 3.06 -9.15 23.15
CA PRO A 335 3.37 -7.80 22.69
C PRO A 335 3.15 -7.67 21.16
N ILE A 336 1.93 -7.87 20.73
CA ILE A 336 1.52 -7.89 19.32
C ILE A 336 0.45 -6.84 19.11
N MET A 337 0.62 -6.03 18.06
CA MET A 337 -0.39 -5.12 17.56
C MET A 337 -0.39 -5.09 16.03
N GLY A 338 -1.57 -4.91 15.45
CA GLY A 338 -1.78 -4.74 14.03
C GLY A 338 -2.60 -3.49 13.75
N ILE A 339 -2.28 -2.78 12.68
CA ILE A 339 -2.98 -1.58 12.19
C ILE A 339 -3.26 -1.77 10.71
N GLN A 340 -4.52 -1.62 10.30
CA GLN A 340 -4.93 -1.80 8.91
C GLN A 340 -4.62 -0.60 8.04
N PHE A 341 -4.80 0.60 8.57
CA PHE A 341 -4.48 1.84 7.87
C PHE A 341 -3.00 2.18 7.89
N HIS A 342 -2.60 3.10 7.03
CA HIS A 342 -1.22 3.57 6.91
C HIS A 342 -0.93 4.66 7.95
N SER A 343 -0.43 4.26 9.12
CA SER A 343 -0.08 5.19 10.21
C SER A 343 1.15 6.05 9.89
N GLU A 344 1.92 5.66 8.89
CA GLU A 344 3.03 6.42 8.31
C GLU A 344 2.59 7.50 7.32
N ALA A 345 1.30 7.53 6.93
CA ALA A 345 0.77 8.41 5.89
C ALA A 345 1.51 8.24 4.53
N SER A 346 1.97 9.32 3.90
CA SER A 346 2.68 9.36 2.62
C SER A 346 1.97 8.59 1.47
N PRO A 347 0.85 9.13 0.94
CA PRO A 347 0.21 10.38 1.32
C PRO A 347 -0.76 10.22 2.48
N GLY A 348 -1.08 11.34 3.12
CA GLY A 348 -2.18 11.41 4.09
C GLY A 348 -1.86 12.22 5.35
N PRO A 349 -2.82 12.26 6.30
CA PRO A 349 -2.65 12.95 7.57
C PRO A 349 -1.64 12.24 8.48
N LEU A 350 -0.87 13.02 9.23
CA LEU A 350 0.18 12.53 10.15
C LEU A 350 -0.36 12.20 11.55
N ASP A 351 -1.65 12.35 11.78
CA ASP A 351 -2.31 12.20 13.09
C ASP A 351 -2.06 10.84 13.77
N ASN A 352 -1.70 9.83 13.00
CA ASN A 352 -1.58 8.45 13.45
C ASN A 352 -0.13 7.99 13.69
N GLU A 353 0.87 8.86 13.47
CA GLU A 353 2.28 8.51 13.67
C GLU A 353 2.60 8.09 15.11
N TYR A 354 1.80 8.55 16.10
CA TYR A 354 1.95 8.16 17.51
C TYR A 354 1.85 6.65 17.74
N LEU A 355 1.28 5.88 16.80
CA LEU A 355 1.19 4.42 16.90
C LEU A 355 2.56 3.74 16.86
N PHE A 356 3.54 4.35 16.16
CA PHE A 356 4.93 3.90 16.23
C PHE A 356 5.52 4.10 17.64
N ASP A 357 5.23 5.24 18.30
CA ASP A 357 5.67 5.48 19.67
C ASP A 357 5.01 4.49 20.64
N LYS A 358 3.72 4.21 20.45
CA LYS A 358 2.97 3.21 21.23
C LYS A 358 3.59 1.82 21.10
N PHE A 359 3.97 1.43 19.87
CA PHE A 359 4.67 0.17 19.62
C PHE A 359 6.06 0.14 20.26
N LEU A 360 6.89 1.17 20.05
CA LEU A 360 8.24 1.23 20.62
C LEU A 360 8.22 1.27 22.15
N LYS A 361 7.21 1.87 22.76
CA LYS A 361 6.99 1.80 24.21
C LYS A 361 6.69 0.37 24.68
N LEU A 362 5.89 -0.37 23.91
CA LEU A 362 5.60 -1.78 24.20
C LEU A 362 6.86 -2.65 24.12
N VAL A 363 7.74 -2.37 23.14
CA VAL A 363 9.04 -3.04 23.01
C VAL A 363 9.95 -2.77 24.22
N LYS A 364 10.03 -1.51 24.65
CA LYS A 364 10.87 -1.11 25.81
C LYS A 364 10.39 -1.74 27.13
N ASN A 365 9.09 -1.80 27.37
CA ASN A 365 8.52 -2.35 28.58
C ASN A 365 8.80 -3.86 28.76
N LYS A 366 8.97 -4.60 27.66
CA LYS A 366 9.31 -6.04 27.70
C LYS A 366 10.78 -6.30 28.02
N LYS A 367 11.68 -5.31 27.93
CA LYS A 367 13.10 -5.44 28.29
C LYS A 367 13.36 -5.26 29.80
N ILE A 368 12.36 -4.95 30.61
CA ILE A 368 12.48 -4.64 32.01
C ILE A 368 12.07 -5.85 32.90
N GLU A 369 11.53 -6.90 32.28
CA GLU A 369 11.29 -8.23 32.92
C GLU A 369 12.31 -9.27 32.39
#